data_640e5647d7b0042737156c32e4a1e4cd
#
_entry.id   640e5647d7b0042737156c32e4a1e4cd
#
_cell.length_a   1.000
_cell.length_b   1.000
_cell.length_c   1.000
_cell.angle_alpha   90.00
_cell.angle_beta   90.00
_cell.angle_gamma   90.00
#
_symmetry.space_group_name_H-M   'P 1'
#
loop_
_entity.id
_entity.type
_entity.pdbx_description
1 polymer ?
#
loop_
_entity_poly.entity_id
_entity_poly.type
_entity_poly.pdbx_seq_one_letter_code
_entity_poly.pdbx_strand_id
1 'polypeptide(L)'
;MEAYLDNSATTRCSKAAADMVYKLLTEDYGNPSSLHMKGVEAENYINEAKKKIAKTLRVQDKEILFTSGGTESNNTAIIGAAMANKRAGRHIITSSVEHASVLSVMQFLEEQGFEITYLPVNHDGVISVEELKNAVREDTILVSLMHVNNEIGAVMPIEEAGAAIKEKNPAALFHVDAIQSYGKLEIRPKRMNIDMLSVSGHKIHGPKGSGFLYIKDKTKIKPIIYGGGQQKGMRSGTENVPAYAGLGVAAEEIYTDFDKKIAHMYELRDHFIESVQRIDGVSVNGRTDHTNAPHVVSVSVDGVRAEVMLHTLEDRQIYVSAGSACSSNKPAISSTLKSIGLKPSLLDSTIRFSFCVNTTQEEIDYAVSVMAEVIPMLRRYTRR
;
A
#
# COMPACT_ATOMS: atom_id res chain seq x y z
N MET A 1 21.21 12.03 -16.01
CA MET A 1 20.53 12.18 -14.69
C MET A 1 19.73 10.91 -14.47
N GLU A 2 19.72 10.33 -13.24
CA GLU A 2 18.82 9.24 -12.88
C GLU A 2 17.56 9.84 -12.23
N ALA A 3 16.39 9.37 -12.65
CA ALA A 3 15.11 9.75 -12.06
C ALA A 3 14.32 8.49 -11.66
N TYR A 4 14.27 8.18 -10.35
CA TYR A 4 13.52 7.04 -9.84
C TYR A 4 12.09 7.42 -9.47
N LEU A 5 11.19 7.20 -10.41
CA LEU A 5 9.76 7.58 -10.31
C LEU A 5 8.83 6.35 -10.19
N ASP A 6 9.33 5.28 -9.55
CA ASP A 6 8.57 4.04 -9.25
C ASP A 6 8.50 3.73 -7.74
N ASN A 7 8.35 4.77 -6.92
CA ASN A 7 8.33 4.66 -5.46
C ASN A 7 7.12 3.89 -4.91
N SER A 8 6.05 3.74 -5.68
CA SER A 8 4.91 2.87 -5.33
C SER A 8 5.22 1.39 -5.50
N ALA A 9 6.23 0.99 -6.28
CA ALA A 9 6.70 -0.38 -6.32
C ALA A 9 7.61 -0.68 -5.13
N THR A 10 8.59 0.17 -4.86
CA THR A 10 9.45 0.13 -3.67
C THR A 10 10.17 1.46 -3.49
N THR A 11 10.52 1.82 -2.27
CA THR A 11 11.37 2.97 -1.99
C THR A 11 12.79 2.56 -1.64
N ARG A 12 13.75 3.45 -1.85
CA ARG A 12 15.12 3.28 -1.34
C ARG A 12 15.07 3.30 0.19
N CYS A 13 15.71 2.33 0.85
CA CYS A 13 15.84 2.33 2.30
C CYS A 13 16.60 3.57 2.78
N SER A 14 16.12 4.22 3.85
CA SER A 14 16.83 5.36 4.41
C SER A 14 18.17 4.92 5.02
N LYS A 15 19.13 5.83 5.05
CA LYS A 15 20.46 5.51 5.62
C LYS A 15 20.35 5.12 7.09
N ALA A 16 19.57 5.84 7.87
CA ALA A 16 19.41 5.55 9.30
C ALA A 16 18.73 4.19 9.55
N ALA A 17 17.71 3.82 8.74
CA ALA A 17 17.12 2.50 8.82
C ALA A 17 18.09 1.39 8.39
N ALA A 18 18.89 1.61 7.34
CA ALA A 18 19.90 0.67 6.88
C ALA A 18 21.04 0.49 7.90
N ASP A 19 21.53 1.56 8.50
CA ASP A 19 22.56 1.53 9.54
C ASP A 19 22.06 0.76 10.79
N MET A 20 20.79 0.96 11.18
CA MET A 20 20.17 0.19 12.25
C MET A 20 20.14 -1.30 11.95
N VAL A 21 19.73 -1.68 10.72
CA VAL A 21 19.74 -3.08 10.28
C VAL A 21 21.15 -3.66 10.32
N TYR A 22 22.14 -2.95 9.79
CA TYR A 22 23.53 -3.39 9.78
C TYR A 22 24.05 -3.63 11.21
N LYS A 23 23.83 -2.67 12.13
CA LYS A 23 24.23 -2.79 13.53
C LYS A 23 23.65 -4.05 14.19
N LEU A 24 22.37 -4.32 13.97
CA LEU A 24 21.68 -5.45 14.58
C LEU A 24 21.97 -6.80 13.92
N LEU A 25 22.57 -6.81 12.75
CA LEU A 25 23.08 -8.03 12.13
C LEU A 25 24.49 -8.37 12.59
N THR A 26 25.32 -7.38 12.99
CA THR A 26 26.76 -7.57 13.23
C THR A 26 27.18 -7.36 14.68
N GLU A 27 26.51 -6.49 15.42
CA GLU A 27 26.90 -6.12 16.80
C GLU A 27 25.91 -6.62 17.83
N ASP A 28 24.63 -6.21 17.73
CA ASP A 28 23.56 -6.52 18.71
C ASP A 28 22.66 -7.67 18.21
N TYR A 29 23.24 -8.75 17.74
CA TYR A 29 22.59 -9.87 17.04
C TYR A 29 21.83 -10.86 17.93
N GLY A 30 21.40 -10.46 19.14
CA GLY A 30 20.73 -11.32 20.10
C GLY A 30 19.38 -11.89 19.60
N ASN A 31 19.01 -13.07 20.11
CA ASN A 31 17.67 -13.64 19.90
C ASN A 31 16.76 -13.21 21.05
N PRO A 32 15.61 -12.55 20.82
CA PRO A 32 14.70 -12.09 21.88
C PRO A 32 14.18 -13.21 22.80
N SER A 33 14.16 -14.46 22.30
CA SER A 33 13.72 -15.62 23.10
C SER A 33 14.80 -16.14 24.06
N SER A 34 16.01 -15.60 24.03
CA SER A 34 17.11 -16.01 24.91
C SER A 34 17.00 -15.35 26.29
N LEU A 35 17.29 -16.11 27.35
CA LEU A 35 17.17 -15.64 28.74
C LEU A 35 18.36 -14.80 29.23
N HIS A 36 19.42 -14.66 28.44
CA HIS A 36 20.59 -13.84 28.75
C HIS A 36 20.45 -12.40 28.26
N MET A 37 21.34 -11.52 28.68
CA MET A 37 21.26 -10.06 28.40
C MET A 37 21.16 -9.70 26.91
N LYS A 38 21.84 -10.43 26.01
CA LYS A 38 21.71 -10.19 24.58
C LYS A 38 20.27 -10.44 24.07
N GLY A 39 19.51 -11.34 24.70
CA GLY A 39 18.09 -11.53 24.39
C GLY A 39 17.25 -10.33 24.85
N VAL A 40 17.50 -9.83 26.05
CA VAL A 40 16.85 -8.62 26.59
C VAL A 40 17.12 -7.39 25.71
N GLU A 41 18.37 -7.22 25.26
CA GLU A 41 18.73 -6.12 24.35
C GLU A 41 17.94 -6.22 23.03
N ALA A 42 17.86 -7.42 22.45
CA ALA A 42 17.10 -7.65 21.21
C ALA A 42 15.59 -7.38 21.40
N GLU A 43 15.01 -7.79 22.53
CA GLU A 43 13.61 -7.50 22.87
C GLU A 43 13.36 -5.99 23.03
N ASN A 44 14.32 -5.25 23.61
CA ASN A 44 14.23 -3.79 23.73
C ASN A 44 14.14 -3.10 22.36
N TYR A 45 14.90 -3.53 21.36
CA TYR A 45 14.79 -2.99 19.99
C TYR A 45 13.41 -3.23 19.38
N ILE A 46 12.80 -4.40 19.59
CA ILE A 46 11.43 -4.70 19.14
C ILE A 46 10.43 -3.78 19.82
N ASN A 47 10.54 -3.62 21.15
CA ASN A 47 9.62 -2.80 21.92
C ASN A 47 9.73 -1.31 21.55
N GLU A 48 10.94 -0.79 21.33
CA GLU A 48 11.13 0.58 20.86
C GLU A 48 10.57 0.79 19.44
N ALA A 49 10.75 -0.16 18.53
CA ALA A 49 10.15 -0.09 17.19
C ALA A 49 8.61 -0.07 17.26
N LYS A 50 8.00 -0.91 18.13
CA LYS A 50 6.54 -0.90 18.36
C LYS A 50 6.05 0.46 18.89
N LYS A 51 6.76 1.04 19.87
CA LYS A 51 6.40 2.38 20.41
C LYS A 51 6.46 3.46 19.34
N LYS A 52 7.52 3.48 18.53
CA LYS A 52 7.66 4.44 17.42
C LYS A 52 6.51 4.33 16.43
N ILE A 53 6.18 3.12 15.98
CA ILE A 53 5.06 2.86 15.06
C ILE A 53 3.72 3.23 15.71
N ALA A 54 3.47 2.79 16.94
CA ALA A 54 2.22 3.04 17.66
C ALA A 54 1.96 4.56 17.84
N LYS A 55 3.02 5.33 18.09
CA LYS A 55 2.95 6.80 18.18
C LYS A 55 2.43 7.44 16.89
N THR A 56 2.83 6.96 15.72
CA THR A 56 2.39 7.52 14.42
C THR A 56 0.89 7.34 14.20
N LEU A 57 0.32 6.23 14.68
CA LEU A 57 -1.11 5.89 14.58
C LEU A 57 -1.94 6.33 15.79
N ARG A 58 -1.29 6.85 16.87
CA ARG A 58 -1.91 7.16 18.17
C ARG A 58 -2.64 5.96 18.79
N VAL A 59 -1.99 4.80 18.76
CA VAL A 59 -2.48 3.52 19.30
C VAL A 59 -1.53 2.99 20.37
N GLN A 60 -1.82 1.81 20.96
CA GLN A 60 -0.95 1.18 21.94
C GLN A 60 0.09 0.30 21.23
N ASP A 61 1.29 0.19 21.77
CA ASP A 61 2.38 -0.64 21.25
C ASP A 61 2.01 -2.13 21.18
N LYS A 62 1.20 -2.62 22.13
CA LYS A 62 0.68 -4.01 22.12
C LYS A 62 -0.24 -4.32 20.96
N GLU A 63 -0.76 -3.30 20.26
CA GLU A 63 -1.64 -3.41 19.09
C GLU A 63 -0.83 -3.56 17.78
N ILE A 64 0.51 -3.51 17.84
CA ILE A 64 1.40 -3.68 16.68
C ILE A 64 1.93 -5.12 16.63
N LEU A 65 1.62 -5.82 15.55
CA LEU A 65 2.14 -7.14 15.20
C LEU A 65 3.10 -6.99 14.02
N PHE A 66 4.36 -7.39 14.19
CA PHE A 66 5.31 -7.40 13.08
C PHE A 66 5.08 -8.57 12.12
N THR A 67 5.27 -8.29 10.83
CA THR A 67 5.13 -9.23 9.72
C THR A 67 6.32 -9.09 8.76
N SER A 68 6.39 -9.94 7.75
CA SER A 68 7.39 -9.83 6.68
C SER A 68 7.06 -8.80 5.61
N GLY A 69 5.88 -8.17 5.67
CA GLY A 69 5.43 -7.17 4.70
C GLY A 69 3.92 -7.13 4.54
N GLY A 70 3.47 -6.34 3.55
CA GLY A 70 2.05 -6.11 3.30
C GLY A 70 1.25 -7.37 2.97
N THR A 71 1.80 -8.26 2.18
CA THR A 71 1.13 -9.52 1.82
C THR A 71 0.86 -10.38 3.05
N GLU A 72 1.84 -10.58 3.95
CA GLU A 72 1.63 -11.32 5.19
C GLU A 72 0.63 -10.59 6.09
N SER A 73 0.70 -9.26 6.19
CA SER A 73 -0.25 -8.46 6.97
C SER A 73 -1.69 -8.63 6.48
N ASN A 74 -1.93 -8.49 5.17
CA ASN A 74 -3.26 -8.65 4.57
C ASN A 74 -3.80 -10.08 4.76
N ASN A 75 -2.97 -11.09 4.50
CA ASN A 75 -3.35 -12.50 4.69
C ASN A 75 -3.68 -12.78 6.17
N THR A 76 -2.84 -12.31 7.11
CA THR A 76 -3.07 -12.50 8.55
C THR A 76 -4.36 -11.82 8.99
N ALA A 77 -4.61 -10.58 8.54
CA ALA A 77 -5.84 -9.86 8.87
C ALA A 77 -7.07 -10.58 8.32
N ILE A 78 -7.09 -10.87 7.03
CA ILE A 78 -8.29 -11.36 6.34
C ILE A 78 -8.57 -12.82 6.69
N ILE A 79 -7.60 -13.72 6.52
CA ILE A 79 -7.78 -15.15 6.83
C ILE A 79 -7.98 -15.32 8.34
N GLY A 80 -7.17 -14.63 9.15
CA GLY A 80 -7.27 -14.71 10.60
C GLY A 80 -8.63 -14.26 11.13
N ALA A 81 -9.18 -13.15 10.62
CA ALA A 81 -10.51 -12.65 10.97
C ALA A 81 -11.61 -13.61 10.50
N ALA A 82 -11.56 -14.07 9.24
CA ALA A 82 -12.54 -15.00 8.67
C ALA A 82 -12.61 -16.30 9.50
N MET A 83 -11.47 -16.92 9.78
CA MET A 83 -11.42 -18.18 10.55
C MET A 83 -11.79 -18.00 12.01
N ALA A 84 -11.58 -16.83 12.62
CA ALA A 84 -11.99 -16.54 14.00
C ALA A 84 -13.51 -16.34 14.13
N ASN A 85 -14.15 -15.76 13.10
CA ASN A 85 -15.54 -15.30 13.14
C ASN A 85 -16.53 -16.14 12.31
N LYS A 86 -16.09 -17.24 11.68
CA LYS A 86 -16.91 -18.08 10.79
C LYS A 86 -18.22 -18.66 11.39
N ARG A 87 -18.36 -18.61 12.74
CA ARG A 87 -19.60 -19.02 13.44
C ARG A 87 -20.60 -17.87 13.55
N ALA A 88 -20.13 -16.63 13.46
CA ALA A 88 -20.99 -15.44 13.51
C ALA A 88 -21.57 -15.10 12.11
N GLY A 89 -20.85 -15.48 11.05
CA GLY A 89 -21.28 -15.27 9.67
C GLY A 89 -20.22 -15.72 8.68
N ARG A 90 -20.56 -15.65 7.40
CA ARG A 90 -19.64 -16.02 6.31
C ARG A 90 -19.55 -14.96 5.21
N HIS A 91 -20.17 -13.82 5.39
CA HIS A 91 -20.14 -12.75 4.42
C HIS A 91 -18.97 -11.81 4.67
N ILE A 92 -18.23 -11.49 3.59
CA ILE A 92 -17.09 -10.57 3.57
C ILE A 92 -17.28 -9.58 2.43
N ILE A 93 -16.94 -8.33 2.65
CA ILE A 93 -17.02 -7.26 1.63
C ILE A 93 -15.61 -6.76 1.32
N THR A 94 -15.32 -6.54 0.04
CA THR A 94 -14.09 -5.91 -0.45
C THR A 94 -14.38 -5.05 -1.67
N SER A 95 -13.36 -4.37 -2.24
CA SER A 95 -13.52 -3.63 -3.49
C SER A 95 -12.98 -4.40 -4.70
N SER A 96 -13.44 -4.05 -5.90
CA SER A 96 -12.98 -4.65 -7.16
C SER A 96 -11.56 -4.22 -7.58
N VAL A 97 -10.96 -3.26 -6.87
CA VAL A 97 -9.66 -2.64 -7.23
C VAL A 97 -8.56 -2.89 -6.20
N GLU A 98 -8.77 -3.88 -5.33
CA GLU A 98 -7.79 -4.27 -4.32
C GLU A 98 -6.50 -4.83 -4.93
N HIS A 99 -5.43 -4.76 -4.14
CA HIS A 99 -4.17 -5.41 -4.51
C HIS A 99 -4.32 -6.95 -4.53
N ALA A 100 -3.50 -7.63 -5.33
CA ALA A 100 -3.52 -9.09 -5.47
C ALA A 100 -3.41 -9.85 -4.12
N SER A 101 -2.68 -9.29 -3.13
CA SER A 101 -2.58 -9.87 -1.79
C SER A 101 -3.90 -9.86 -0.99
N VAL A 102 -4.90 -9.12 -1.44
CA VAL A 102 -6.28 -9.13 -0.93
C VAL A 102 -7.16 -9.97 -1.84
N LEU A 103 -7.20 -9.71 -3.16
CA LEU A 103 -8.09 -10.42 -4.10
C LEU A 103 -7.84 -11.93 -4.11
N SER A 104 -6.57 -12.37 -4.10
CA SER A 104 -6.27 -13.81 -4.06
C SER A 104 -6.69 -14.48 -2.75
N VAL A 105 -6.67 -13.73 -1.64
CA VAL A 105 -7.20 -14.23 -0.36
C VAL A 105 -8.71 -14.31 -0.37
N MET A 106 -9.40 -13.36 -1.01
CA MET A 106 -10.86 -13.43 -1.18
C MET A 106 -11.27 -14.66 -2.00
N GLN A 107 -10.59 -14.92 -3.13
CA GLN A 107 -10.80 -16.13 -3.94
C GLN A 107 -10.58 -17.43 -3.12
N PHE A 108 -9.50 -17.49 -2.35
CA PHE A 108 -9.27 -18.61 -1.44
C PHE A 108 -10.41 -18.77 -0.42
N LEU A 109 -10.94 -17.70 0.14
CA LEU A 109 -12.04 -17.77 1.10
C LEU A 109 -13.36 -18.18 0.44
N GLU A 110 -13.63 -17.81 -0.81
CA GLU A 110 -14.77 -18.33 -1.60
C GLU A 110 -14.71 -19.87 -1.70
N GLU A 111 -13.51 -20.43 -2.00
CA GLU A 111 -13.27 -21.88 -2.02
C GLU A 111 -13.52 -22.54 -0.63
N GLN A 112 -13.32 -21.77 0.46
CA GLN A 112 -13.62 -22.23 1.82
C GLN A 112 -15.11 -22.02 2.23
N GLY A 113 -15.94 -21.59 1.31
CA GLY A 113 -17.38 -21.41 1.48
C GLY A 113 -17.78 -20.10 2.18
N PHE A 114 -16.95 -19.05 2.07
CA PHE A 114 -17.34 -17.69 2.39
C PHE A 114 -18.00 -17.04 1.18
N GLU A 115 -18.92 -16.11 1.43
CA GLU A 115 -19.56 -15.29 0.42
C GLU A 115 -18.84 -13.94 0.35
N ILE A 116 -18.36 -13.57 -0.83
CA ILE A 116 -17.61 -12.32 -1.01
C ILE A 116 -18.42 -11.34 -1.87
N THR A 117 -18.64 -10.15 -1.36
CA THR A 117 -19.19 -9.03 -2.13
C THR A 117 -18.05 -8.12 -2.58
N TYR A 118 -17.89 -7.97 -3.90
CA TYR A 118 -16.92 -7.05 -4.52
C TYR A 118 -17.65 -5.75 -4.89
N LEU A 119 -17.36 -4.67 -4.15
CA LEU A 119 -17.92 -3.36 -4.45
C LEU A 119 -17.33 -2.81 -5.74
N PRO A 120 -18.17 -2.28 -6.65
CA PRO A 120 -17.66 -1.55 -7.80
C PRO A 120 -17.08 -0.21 -7.38
N VAL A 121 -16.30 0.39 -8.27
CA VAL A 121 -15.79 1.75 -8.13
C VAL A 121 -16.32 2.64 -9.26
N ASN A 122 -16.36 3.94 -9.01
CA ASN A 122 -16.66 4.92 -10.06
C ASN A 122 -15.43 5.15 -10.97
N HIS A 123 -15.56 6.06 -11.93
CA HIS A 123 -14.48 6.40 -12.87
C HIS A 123 -13.22 7.00 -12.20
N ASP A 124 -13.35 7.51 -10.98
CA ASP A 124 -12.22 7.99 -10.17
C ASP A 124 -11.55 6.86 -9.36
N GLY A 125 -12.08 5.65 -9.42
CA GLY A 125 -11.57 4.50 -8.69
C GLY A 125 -12.01 4.44 -7.23
N VAL A 126 -13.09 5.13 -6.86
CA VAL A 126 -13.59 5.27 -5.48
C VAL A 126 -14.91 4.51 -5.32
N ILE A 127 -15.06 3.76 -4.22
CA ILE A 127 -16.33 3.08 -3.87
C ILE A 127 -17.41 4.09 -3.46
N SER A 128 -18.68 3.67 -3.59
CA SER A 128 -19.81 4.37 -2.99
C SER A 128 -20.01 3.90 -1.54
N VAL A 129 -20.00 4.85 -0.59
CA VAL A 129 -20.31 4.56 0.83
C VAL A 129 -21.75 4.07 0.99
N GLU A 130 -22.68 4.56 0.19
CA GLU A 130 -24.08 4.12 0.22
C GLU A 130 -24.21 2.66 -0.27
N GLU A 131 -23.51 2.29 -1.35
CA GLU A 131 -23.47 0.89 -1.80
C GLU A 131 -22.82 -0.02 -0.76
N LEU A 132 -21.71 0.41 -0.13
CA LEU A 132 -21.11 -0.31 0.99
C LEU A 132 -22.12 -0.51 2.12
N LYS A 133 -22.80 0.55 2.55
CA LYS A 133 -23.81 0.52 3.63
C LYS A 133 -24.94 -0.46 3.32
N ASN A 134 -25.39 -0.51 2.06
CA ASN A 134 -26.44 -1.42 1.61
C ASN A 134 -25.94 -2.88 1.51
N ALA A 135 -24.67 -3.10 1.23
CA ALA A 135 -24.06 -4.43 1.17
C ALA A 135 -23.80 -5.04 2.56
N VAL A 136 -23.67 -4.21 3.62
CA VAL A 136 -23.43 -4.72 4.99
C VAL A 136 -24.69 -5.39 5.52
N ARG A 137 -24.56 -6.68 5.92
CA ARG A 137 -25.61 -7.56 6.44
C ARG A 137 -25.31 -7.95 7.90
N GLU A 138 -26.28 -8.56 8.56
CA GLU A 138 -26.10 -9.09 9.93
C GLU A 138 -25.01 -10.17 10.01
N ASP A 139 -24.88 -10.99 8.96
CA ASP A 139 -23.84 -12.04 8.85
C ASP A 139 -22.53 -11.57 8.21
N THR A 140 -22.37 -10.26 7.96
CA THR A 140 -21.08 -9.67 7.53
C THR A 140 -20.10 -9.69 8.69
N ILE A 141 -18.99 -10.42 8.53
CA ILE A 141 -17.97 -10.54 9.57
C ILE A 141 -16.75 -9.65 9.34
N LEU A 142 -16.51 -9.24 8.09
CA LEU A 142 -15.33 -8.45 7.70
C LEU A 142 -15.66 -7.56 6.49
N VAL A 143 -15.20 -6.33 6.55
CA VAL A 143 -15.02 -5.46 5.39
C VAL A 143 -13.53 -5.18 5.25
N SER A 144 -12.96 -5.36 4.05
CA SER A 144 -11.54 -5.12 3.76
C SER A 144 -11.42 -4.18 2.57
N LEU A 145 -10.84 -3.00 2.79
CA LEU A 145 -10.69 -1.97 1.76
C LEU A 145 -9.25 -1.43 1.75
N MET A 146 -8.69 -1.22 0.55
CA MET A 146 -7.47 -0.43 0.45
C MET A 146 -7.77 1.04 0.73
N HIS A 147 -6.83 1.77 1.34
CA HIS A 147 -6.99 3.19 1.58
C HIS A 147 -6.58 4.03 0.37
N VAL A 148 -5.49 3.64 -0.30
CA VAL A 148 -5.00 4.30 -1.52
C VAL A 148 -4.74 3.25 -2.58
N ASN A 149 -5.32 3.45 -3.75
CA ASN A 149 -5.07 2.56 -4.89
C ASN A 149 -3.63 2.74 -5.41
N ASN A 150 -2.93 1.64 -5.58
CA ASN A 150 -1.52 1.63 -5.97
C ASN A 150 -1.26 1.96 -7.44
N GLU A 151 -2.29 2.02 -8.29
CA GLU A 151 -2.15 2.28 -9.73
C GLU A 151 -2.53 3.72 -10.12
N ILE A 152 -3.64 4.24 -9.57
CA ILE A 152 -4.18 5.56 -9.94
C ILE A 152 -4.18 6.56 -8.79
N GLY A 153 -3.76 6.14 -7.59
CA GLY A 153 -3.71 7.03 -6.42
C GLY A 153 -5.07 7.39 -5.82
N ALA A 154 -6.16 6.74 -6.25
CA ALA A 154 -7.50 6.99 -5.70
C ALA A 154 -7.52 6.75 -4.19
N VAL A 155 -8.07 7.71 -3.43
CA VAL A 155 -8.22 7.64 -1.98
C VAL A 155 -9.63 7.20 -1.65
N MET A 156 -9.76 6.07 -0.95
CA MET A 156 -11.05 5.55 -0.48
C MET A 156 -11.55 6.33 0.73
N PRO A 157 -12.84 6.55 0.87
CA PRO A 157 -13.48 7.27 1.98
C PRO A 157 -13.53 6.40 3.25
N ILE A 158 -12.36 6.11 3.84
CA ILE A 158 -12.20 5.11 4.92
C ILE A 158 -12.91 5.53 6.21
N GLU A 159 -12.92 6.82 6.55
CA GLU A 159 -13.59 7.31 7.76
C GLU A 159 -15.11 7.16 7.65
N GLU A 160 -15.69 7.55 6.51
CA GLU A 160 -17.11 7.41 6.21
C GLU A 160 -17.50 5.92 6.07
N ALA A 161 -16.65 5.13 5.44
CA ALA A 161 -16.85 3.67 5.32
C ALA A 161 -16.88 3.01 6.71
N GLY A 162 -15.91 3.35 7.57
CA GLY A 162 -15.87 2.84 8.95
C GLY A 162 -17.10 3.22 9.76
N ALA A 163 -17.60 4.45 9.61
CA ALA A 163 -18.84 4.89 10.25
C ALA A 163 -20.05 4.11 9.75
N ALA A 164 -20.21 3.96 8.43
CA ALA A 164 -21.32 3.22 7.80
C ALA A 164 -21.32 1.73 8.20
N ILE A 165 -20.16 1.08 8.25
CA ILE A 165 -20.03 -0.31 8.69
C ILE A 165 -20.53 -0.47 10.12
N LYS A 166 -20.03 0.39 11.05
CA LYS A 166 -20.38 0.27 12.47
C LYS A 166 -21.82 0.68 12.78
N GLU A 167 -22.42 1.54 11.98
CA GLU A 167 -23.84 1.88 12.07
C GLU A 167 -24.72 0.67 11.70
N LYS A 168 -24.36 -0.08 10.65
CA LYS A 168 -25.15 -1.22 10.15
C LYS A 168 -24.90 -2.50 10.93
N ASN A 169 -23.63 -2.81 11.20
CA ASN A 169 -23.22 -4.00 11.94
C ASN A 169 -21.99 -3.68 12.82
N PRO A 170 -22.19 -3.29 14.08
CA PRO A 170 -21.10 -2.98 15.01
C PRO A 170 -20.10 -4.12 15.23
N ALA A 171 -20.52 -5.39 14.98
CA ALA A 171 -19.69 -6.58 15.15
C ALA A 171 -18.80 -6.88 13.94
N ALA A 172 -19.14 -6.37 12.76
CA ALA A 172 -18.33 -6.52 11.55
C ALA A 172 -16.97 -5.86 11.74
N LEU A 173 -15.90 -6.59 11.47
CA LEU A 173 -14.53 -6.07 11.55
C LEU A 173 -14.24 -5.22 10.31
N PHE A 174 -13.43 -4.16 10.50
CA PHE A 174 -12.96 -3.31 9.41
C PHE A 174 -11.44 -3.40 9.29
N HIS A 175 -10.97 -3.98 8.20
CA HIS A 175 -9.57 -4.06 7.79
C HIS A 175 -9.29 -3.03 6.71
N VAL A 176 -8.15 -2.33 6.84
CA VAL A 176 -7.67 -1.36 5.85
C VAL A 176 -6.28 -1.77 5.36
N ASP A 177 -6.14 -1.96 4.05
CA ASP A 177 -4.82 -2.02 3.42
C ASP A 177 -4.28 -0.59 3.29
N ALA A 178 -3.35 -0.23 4.19
CA ALA A 178 -2.72 1.08 4.23
C ALA A 178 -1.30 1.10 3.63
N ILE A 179 -0.94 0.10 2.84
CA ILE A 179 0.41 -0.04 2.27
C ILE A 179 0.82 1.18 1.46
N GLN A 180 -0.11 1.78 0.72
CA GLN A 180 0.16 2.99 -0.07
C GLN A 180 -0.14 4.30 0.69
N SER A 181 -0.90 4.25 1.78
CA SER A 181 -1.32 5.46 2.51
C SER A 181 -0.50 5.76 3.76
N TYR A 182 0.06 4.74 4.44
CA TYR A 182 0.86 4.96 5.63
C TYR A 182 2.12 5.78 5.31
N GLY A 183 2.34 6.84 6.10
CA GLY A 183 3.41 7.81 5.84
C GLY A 183 3.15 8.81 4.72
N LYS A 184 1.92 8.84 4.16
CA LYS A 184 1.51 9.74 3.07
C LYS A 184 0.16 10.43 3.33
N LEU A 185 -0.71 9.80 4.10
CA LEU A 185 -1.96 10.37 4.59
C LEU A 185 -2.04 10.23 6.11
N GLU A 186 -2.77 11.11 6.74
CA GLU A 186 -3.03 10.98 8.18
C GLU A 186 -3.98 9.80 8.42
N ILE A 187 -3.56 8.84 9.25
CA ILE A 187 -4.38 7.67 9.61
C ILE A 187 -4.58 7.69 11.13
N ARG A 188 -5.84 7.63 11.54
CA ARG A 188 -6.27 7.56 12.93
C ARG A 188 -7.21 6.37 13.12
N PRO A 189 -6.68 5.16 13.37
CA PRO A 189 -7.50 3.94 13.37
C PRO A 189 -8.72 4.02 14.28
N LYS A 190 -8.61 4.61 15.45
CA LYS A 190 -9.74 4.75 16.40
C LYS A 190 -10.84 5.68 15.86
N ARG A 191 -10.47 6.82 15.26
CA ARG A 191 -11.42 7.77 14.67
C ARG A 191 -12.11 7.18 13.45
N MET A 192 -11.35 6.47 12.64
CA MET A 192 -11.81 5.85 11.39
C MET A 192 -12.50 4.49 11.60
N ASN A 193 -12.71 4.05 12.86
CA ASN A 193 -13.30 2.76 13.20
C ASN A 193 -12.56 1.53 12.60
N ILE A 194 -11.27 1.64 12.38
CA ILE A 194 -10.43 0.57 11.84
C ILE A 194 -10.09 -0.43 12.96
N ASP A 195 -10.37 -1.70 12.73
CA ASP A 195 -10.02 -2.79 13.66
C ASP A 195 -8.67 -3.43 13.31
N MET A 196 -8.27 -3.43 12.04
CA MET A 196 -6.98 -3.95 11.55
C MET A 196 -6.44 -3.07 10.42
N LEU A 197 -5.11 -2.87 10.36
CA LEU A 197 -4.48 -2.05 9.34
C LEU A 197 -3.13 -2.63 8.92
N SER A 198 -2.97 -2.90 7.63
CA SER A 198 -1.77 -3.49 7.04
C SER A 198 -0.80 -2.45 6.50
N VAL A 199 0.49 -2.63 6.80
CA VAL A 199 1.58 -1.73 6.34
C VAL A 199 2.78 -2.55 5.87
N SER A 200 3.53 -2.03 4.89
CA SER A 200 4.78 -2.59 4.38
C SER A 200 5.92 -1.60 4.50
N GLY A 201 7.05 -2.03 5.09
CA GLY A 201 8.19 -1.16 5.38
C GLY A 201 8.84 -0.55 4.14
N HIS A 202 8.96 -1.32 3.06
CA HIS A 202 9.62 -0.84 1.85
C HIS A 202 8.85 0.24 1.07
N LYS A 203 7.66 0.60 1.50
CA LYS A 203 6.88 1.73 0.92
C LYS A 203 7.12 3.05 1.64
N ILE A 204 7.83 3.01 2.78
CA ILE A 204 8.12 4.17 3.63
C ILE A 204 9.63 4.30 3.95
N HIS A 205 10.49 3.92 3.03
CA HIS A 205 11.94 3.94 3.18
C HIS A 205 12.49 3.00 4.26
N GLY A 206 11.72 1.99 4.65
CA GLY A 206 12.15 0.92 5.55
C GLY A 206 12.72 -0.30 4.81
N PRO A 207 13.23 -1.29 5.57
CA PRO A 207 13.78 -2.52 4.99
C PRO A 207 12.70 -3.34 4.26
N LYS A 208 13.08 -3.95 3.11
CA LYS A 208 12.29 -5.02 2.51
C LYS A 208 12.23 -6.21 3.46
N GLY A 209 11.18 -7.03 3.36
CA GLY A 209 10.98 -8.17 4.28
C GLY A 209 10.53 -7.75 5.68
N SER A 210 10.00 -6.54 5.83
CA SER A 210 9.39 -6.01 7.05
C SER A 210 8.05 -5.34 6.78
N GLY A 211 7.15 -5.44 7.74
CA GLY A 211 5.85 -4.80 7.77
C GLY A 211 5.23 -4.94 9.13
N PHE A 212 4.05 -4.41 9.30
CA PHE A 212 3.26 -4.63 10.50
C PHE A 212 1.77 -4.68 10.20
N LEU A 213 1.06 -5.36 11.08
CA LEU A 213 -0.39 -5.33 11.18
C LEU A 213 -0.77 -4.65 12.49
N TYR A 214 -1.50 -3.53 12.42
CA TYR A 214 -2.21 -3.01 13.60
C TYR A 214 -3.44 -3.89 13.84
N ILE A 215 -3.62 -4.32 15.07
CA ILE A 215 -4.78 -5.08 15.53
C ILE A 215 -5.32 -4.39 16.78
N LYS A 216 -6.49 -3.80 16.67
CA LYS A 216 -7.17 -3.17 17.80
C LYS A 216 -7.35 -4.15 18.95
N ASP A 217 -7.10 -3.70 20.16
CA ASP A 217 -7.25 -4.55 21.37
C ASP A 217 -8.60 -5.28 21.39
N LYS A 218 -8.58 -6.58 21.74
CA LYS A 218 -9.72 -7.49 21.76
C LYS A 218 -10.32 -7.88 20.40
N THR A 219 -9.74 -7.49 19.27
CA THR A 219 -10.16 -7.98 17.95
C THR A 219 -9.94 -9.49 17.88
N LYS A 220 -10.99 -10.22 17.50
CA LYS A 220 -10.94 -11.69 17.35
C LYS A 220 -10.28 -12.05 16.01
N ILE A 221 -9.06 -12.56 16.09
CA ILE A 221 -8.27 -13.00 14.93
C ILE A 221 -7.52 -14.28 15.30
N LYS A 222 -7.32 -15.20 14.35
CA LYS A 222 -6.48 -16.39 14.51
C LYS A 222 -5.13 -16.18 13.85
N PRO A 223 -4.05 -16.74 14.40
CA PRO A 223 -2.77 -16.79 13.70
C PRO A 223 -2.89 -17.64 12.44
N ILE A 224 -2.04 -17.33 11.44
CA ILE A 224 -1.88 -18.12 10.23
C ILE A 224 -0.50 -18.77 10.12
N ILE A 225 0.44 -18.34 10.96
CA ILE A 225 1.80 -18.89 11.05
C ILE A 225 1.99 -19.49 12.46
N TYR A 226 2.01 -20.80 12.55
CA TYR A 226 2.10 -21.55 13.78
C TYR A 226 3.55 -21.97 14.06
N GLY A 227 3.90 -22.13 15.36
CA GLY A 227 5.25 -22.60 15.79
C GLY A 227 5.56 -22.26 17.24
N GLY A 228 6.71 -21.67 17.50
CA GLY A 228 7.28 -21.45 18.84
C GLY A 228 6.66 -20.35 19.70
N GLY A 229 5.53 -19.77 19.31
CA GLY A 229 4.76 -18.83 20.15
C GLY A 229 5.26 -17.39 20.17
N GLN A 230 6.20 -17.00 19.28
CA GLN A 230 6.68 -15.62 19.20
C GLN A 230 5.52 -14.65 18.93
N GLN A 231 5.72 -13.38 19.26
CA GLN A 231 4.67 -12.35 19.21
C GLN A 231 3.34 -12.80 19.85
N LYS A 232 3.43 -13.40 21.03
CA LYS A 232 2.28 -13.92 21.80
C LYS A 232 1.46 -14.97 21.03
N GLY A 233 2.13 -15.77 20.19
CA GLY A 233 1.53 -16.83 19.40
C GLY A 233 0.82 -16.36 18.12
N MET A 234 0.83 -15.06 17.85
CA MET A 234 0.17 -14.52 16.66
C MET A 234 1.01 -14.67 15.39
N ARG A 235 2.34 -14.65 15.55
CA ARG A 235 3.25 -14.85 14.40
C ARG A 235 4.50 -15.58 14.90
N SER A 236 4.53 -16.88 14.73
CA SER A 236 5.64 -17.72 15.16
C SER A 236 6.84 -17.64 14.21
N GLY A 237 8.01 -18.07 14.71
CA GLY A 237 9.30 -17.99 14.03
C GLY A 237 10.19 -16.91 14.65
N THR A 238 11.51 -17.13 14.61
CA THR A 238 12.49 -16.17 15.13
C THR A 238 12.23 -14.77 14.59
N GLU A 239 12.16 -13.80 15.47
CA GLU A 239 11.83 -12.42 15.14
C GLU A 239 12.97 -11.76 14.37
N ASN A 240 12.65 -11.09 13.28
CA ASN A 240 13.61 -10.34 12.46
C ASN A 240 13.89 -8.98 13.12
N VAL A 241 14.60 -9.01 14.26
CA VAL A 241 14.92 -7.82 15.05
C VAL A 241 15.54 -6.71 14.21
N PRO A 242 16.54 -7.00 13.33
CA PRO A 242 17.13 -5.95 12.47
C PRO A 242 16.10 -5.23 11.61
N ALA A 243 15.25 -5.98 10.91
CA ALA A 243 14.27 -5.39 10.02
C ALA A 243 13.16 -4.66 10.77
N TYR A 244 12.74 -5.17 11.94
CA TYR A 244 11.73 -4.50 12.77
C TYR A 244 12.25 -3.18 13.36
N ALA A 245 13.47 -3.16 13.86
CA ALA A 245 14.10 -1.93 14.36
C ALA A 245 14.29 -0.90 13.23
N GLY A 246 14.79 -1.33 12.05
CA GLY A 246 14.90 -0.48 10.88
C GLY A 246 13.55 0.08 10.40
N LEU A 247 12.47 -0.72 10.47
CA LEU A 247 11.10 -0.27 10.20
C LEU A 247 10.64 0.79 11.20
N GLY A 248 10.95 0.62 12.48
CA GLY A 248 10.66 1.63 13.52
C GLY A 248 11.35 2.96 13.27
N VAL A 249 12.62 2.91 12.81
CA VAL A 249 13.37 4.12 12.39
C VAL A 249 12.70 4.79 11.19
N ALA A 250 12.40 4.04 10.14
CA ALA A 250 11.75 4.57 8.95
C ALA A 250 10.37 5.18 9.25
N ALA A 251 9.59 4.55 10.13
CA ALA A 251 8.30 5.08 10.57
C ALA A 251 8.45 6.42 11.32
N GLU A 252 9.44 6.56 12.19
CA GLU A 252 9.72 7.81 12.88
C GLU A 252 10.17 8.90 11.90
N GLU A 253 11.10 8.58 10.99
CA GLU A 253 11.60 9.52 9.98
C GLU A 253 10.48 10.04 9.07
N ILE A 254 9.61 9.16 8.54
CA ILE A 254 8.57 9.59 7.58
C ILE A 254 7.52 10.52 8.25
N TYR A 255 7.25 10.33 9.54
CA TYR A 255 6.32 11.17 10.30
C TYR A 255 6.96 12.41 10.95
N THR A 256 8.29 12.56 10.91
CA THR A 256 8.97 13.79 11.27
C THR A 256 8.73 14.83 10.18
N ASP A 257 8.28 16.04 10.54
CA ASP A 257 7.90 17.10 9.59
C ASP A 257 6.87 16.64 8.54
N PHE A 258 5.93 15.80 8.96
CA PHE A 258 4.98 15.09 8.10
C PHE A 258 4.26 16.02 7.12
N ASP A 259 3.60 17.08 7.63
CA ASP A 259 2.80 17.99 6.80
C ASP A 259 3.63 18.68 5.71
N LYS A 260 4.88 19.03 6.04
CA LYS A 260 5.81 19.64 5.08
C LYS A 260 6.19 18.67 3.96
N LYS A 261 6.46 17.41 4.32
CA LYS A 261 6.78 16.35 3.34
C LYS A 261 5.61 16.04 2.42
N ILE A 262 4.40 16.02 2.97
CA ILE A 262 3.19 15.78 2.19
C ILE A 262 2.92 16.95 1.25
N ALA A 263 3.04 18.20 1.73
CA ALA A 263 2.90 19.39 0.89
C ALA A 263 3.89 19.36 -0.29
N HIS A 264 5.16 19.05 -0.03
CA HIS A 264 6.17 18.90 -1.07
C HIS A 264 5.80 17.83 -2.13
N MET A 265 5.30 16.67 -1.71
CA MET A 265 4.84 15.64 -2.68
C MET A 265 3.65 16.12 -3.51
N TYR A 266 2.71 16.89 -2.94
CA TYR A 266 1.62 17.49 -3.72
C TYR A 266 2.14 18.53 -4.72
N GLU A 267 3.07 19.40 -4.32
CA GLU A 267 3.70 20.37 -5.22
C GLU A 267 4.36 19.68 -6.43
N LEU A 268 5.13 18.62 -6.19
CA LEU A 268 5.75 17.82 -7.26
C LEU A 268 4.71 17.14 -8.15
N ARG A 269 3.67 16.57 -7.55
CA ARG A 269 2.58 15.91 -8.28
C ARG A 269 1.85 16.88 -9.19
N ASP A 270 1.45 18.03 -8.66
CA ASP A 270 0.71 19.04 -9.40
C ASP A 270 1.56 19.59 -10.54
N HIS A 271 2.83 19.90 -10.31
CA HIS A 271 3.79 20.31 -11.32
C HIS A 271 3.95 19.26 -12.43
N PHE A 272 4.06 17.97 -12.06
CA PHE A 272 4.12 16.87 -13.02
C PHE A 272 2.85 16.79 -13.86
N ILE A 273 1.66 16.81 -13.23
CA ILE A 273 0.36 16.72 -13.91
C ILE A 273 0.20 17.87 -14.91
N GLU A 274 0.42 19.11 -14.49
CA GLU A 274 0.35 20.29 -15.37
C GLU A 274 1.29 20.19 -16.57
N SER A 275 2.49 19.65 -16.35
CA SER A 275 3.51 19.55 -17.37
C SER A 275 3.22 18.45 -18.39
N VAL A 276 2.81 17.26 -17.96
CA VAL A 276 2.51 16.15 -18.89
C VAL A 276 1.24 16.37 -19.69
N GLN A 277 0.25 17.06 -19.14
CA GLN A 277 -0.99 17.41 -19.87
C GLN A 277 -0.79 18.38 -21.04
N ARG A 278 0.36 19.06 -21.11
CA ARG A 278 0.74 19.90 -22.26
C ARG A 278 1.26 19.06 -23.44
N ILE A 279 1.58 17.79 -23.22
CA ILE A 279 2.04 16.89 -24.28
C ILE A 279 0.80 16.34 -25.02
N ASP A 280 0.74 16.54 -26.32
CA ASP A 280 -0.40 16.10 -27.12
C ASP A 280 -0.69 14.60 -26.95
N GLY A 281 -1.99 14.24 -26.78
CA GLY A 281 -2.46 12.86 -26.60
C GLY A 281 -2.00 12.19 -25.30
N VAL A 282 -1.58 12.96 -24.30
CA VAL A 282 -1.32 12.50 -22.94
C VAL A 282 -2.49 12.87 -22.05
N SER A 283 -2.96 11.92 -21.25
CA SER A 283 -4.04 12.13 -20.27
C SER A 283 -3.70 11.50 -18.92
N VAL A 284 -4.21 12.11 -17.85
CA VAL A 284 -4.06 11.59 -16.48
C VAL A 284 -5.34 10.84 -16.09
N ASN A 285 -5.20 9.65 -15.50
CA ASN A 285 -6.30 8.82 -15.03
C ASN A 285 -6.58 9.07 -13.56
N GLY A 286 -7.86 9.09 -13.18
CA GLY A 286 -8.30 9.44 -11.82
C GLY A 286 -8.31 10.94 -11.57
N ARG A 287 -8.45 11.33 -10.30
CA ARG A 287 -8.54 12.74 -9.90
C ARG A 287 -7.19 13.43 -9.93
N THR A 288 -7.21 14.70 -10.32
CA THR A 288 -6.01 15.55 -10.35
C THR A 288 -5.93 16.55 -9.19
N ASP A 289 -6.99 16.66 -8.38
CA ASP A 289 -7.02 17.48 -7.18
C ASP A 289 -6.42 16.76 -5.95
N HIS A 290 -6.35 17.45 -4.82
CA HIS A 290 -5.78 16.93 -3.57
C HIS A 290 -6.69 15.92 -2.83
N THR A 291 -7.81 15.51 -3.42
CA THR A 291 -8.59 14.35 -2.95
C THR A 291 -8.00 13.02 -3.42
N ASN A 292 -6.98 13.06 -4.30
CA ASN A 292 -6.17 11.91 -4.70
C ASN A 292 -4.85 11.88 -3.90
N ALA A 293 -4.17 10.74 -3.87
CA ALA A 293 -2.92 10.59 -3.12
C ALA A 293 -1.76 11.43 -3.72
N PRO A 294 -0.84 11.95 -2.88
CA PRO A 294 0.20 12.87 -3.33
C PRO A 294 1.31 12.24 -4.16
N HIS A 295 1.40 10.92 -4.19
CA HIS A 295 2.58 10.20 -4.66
C HIS A 295 2.36 9.30 -5.88
N VAL A 296 1.15 9.19 -6.41
CA VAL A 296 0.82 8.33 -7.55
C VAL A 296 0.14 9.14 -8.64
N VAL A 297 0.66 9.06 -9.87
CA VAL A 297 0.03 9.62 -11.07
C VAL A 297 0.01 8.55 -12.16
N SER A 298 -1.17 8.22 -12.64
CA SER A 298 -1.41 7.30 -13.75
C SER A 298 -1.57 8.09 -15.03
N VAL A 299 -0.74 7.81 -16.03
CA VAL A 299 -0.68 8.56 -17.29
C VAL A 299 -0.93 7.63 -18.47
N SER A 300 -1.93 7.93 -19.28
CA SER A 300 -2.17 7.26 -20.56
C SER A 300 -1.57 8.07 -21.70
N VAL A 301 -0.83 7.39 -22.59
CA VAL A 301 -0.18 7.99 -23.77
C VAL A 301 -0.80 7.41 -25.03
N ASP A 302 -1.75 8.11 -25.64
CA ASP A 302 -2.46 7.61 -26.82
C ASP A 302 -1.49 7.28 -27.96
N GLY A 303 -1.65 6.09 -28.55
CA GLY A 303 -0.84 5.61 -29.66
C GLY A 303 0.57 5.13 -29.29
N VAL A 304 0.90 4.96 -28.00
CA VAL A 304 2.18 4.39 -27.53
C VAL A 304 1.92 3.28 -26.53
N ARG A 305 2.45 2.08 -26.80
CA ARG A 305 2.34 0.97 -25.84
C ARG A 305 3.15 1.25 -24.58
N ALA A 306 2.57 0.92 -23.42
CA ALA A 306 3.19 1.12 -22.10
C ALA A 306 4.57 0.49 -21.99
N GLU A 307 4.74 -0.75 -22.48
CA GLU A 307 6.01 -1.49 -22.47
C GLU A 307 7.10 -0.76 -23.28
N VAL A 308 6.74 -0.26 -24.48
CA VAL A 308 7.68 0.49 -25.35
C VAL A 308 8.09 1.79 -24.67
N MET A 309 7.13 2.51 -24.07
CA MET A 309 7.40 3.75 -23.34
C MET A 309 8.29 3.50 -22.13
N LEU A 310 8.00 2.44 -21.35
CA LEU A 310 8.77 2.07 -20.16
C LEU A 310 10.25 1.85 -20.51
N HIS A 311 10.54 1.00 -21.52
CA HIS A 311 11.92 0.73 -21.90
C HIS A 311 12.61 1.95 -22.51
N THR A 312 11.87 2.79 -23.27
CA THR A 312 12.42 4.04 -23.80
C THR A 312 12.81 5.03 -22.68
N LEU A 313 12.02 5.08 -21.61
CA LEU A 313 12.35 5.90 -20.44
C LEU A 313 13.51 5.30 -19.65
N GLU A 314 13.54 3.96 -19.48
CA GLU A 314 14.64 3.23 -18.84
C GLU A 314 15.98 3.47 -19.52
N ASP A 315 16.03 3.49 -20.86
CA ASP A 315 17.23 3.81 -21.64
C ASP A 315 17.77 5.25 -21.35
N ARG A 316 16.90 6.11 -20.84
CA ARG A 316 17.21 7.48 -20.37
C ARG A 316 17.35 7.55 -18.84
N GLN A 317 17.48 6.40 -18.14
CA GLN A 317 17.59 6.32 -16.67
C GLN A 317 16.37 6.91 -15.92
N ILE A 318 15.18 6.84 -16.51
CA ILE A 318 13.91 7.22 -15.88
C ILE A 318 13.14 5.94 -15.60
N TYR A 319 12.99 5.60 -14.31
CA TYR A 319 12.38 4.35 -13.87
C TYR A 319 10.93 4.59 -13.46
N VAL A 320 10.02 3.93 -14.16
CA VAL A 320 8.56 4.02 -13.98
C VAL A 320 7.94 2.62 -14.01
N SER A 321 6.64 2.49 -13.80
CA SER A 321 5.94 1.21 -13.85
C SER A 321 4.83 1.21 -14.89
N ALA A 322 4.69 0.13 -15.64
CA ALA A 322 3.44 -0.15 -16.35
C ALA A 322 2.43 -0.73 -15.35
N GLY A 323 1.17 -0.29 -15.37
CA GLY A 323 0.13 -0.62 -14.37
C GLY A 323 -0.07 -2.11 -14.07
N SER A 324 0.39 -3.00 -14.95
CA SER A 324 0.32 -4.47 -14.82
C SER A 324 1.60 -5.14 -14.30
N ALA A 325 2.62 -4.41 -13.88
CA ALA A 325 3.95 -4.94 -13.53
C ALA A 325 4.00 -5.86 -12.30
N CYS A 326 2.90 -6.06 -11.56
CA CYS A 326 2.87 -6.97 -10.40
C CYS A 326 2.55 -8.43 -10.73
N SER A 327 2.24 -8.78 -11.98
CA SER A 327 2.01 -10.17 -12.40
C SER A 327 3.21 -10.69 -13.19
N SER A 328 4.07 -11.44 -12.52
CA SER A 328 5.17 -12.20 -13.14
C SER A 328 4.68 -12.96 -14.39
N ASN A 329 5.32 -12.68 -15.54
CA ASN A 329 5.34 -13.48 -16.76
C ASN A 329 4.13 -13.46 -17.73
N LYS A 330 3.09 -12.64 -17.55
CA LYS A 330 2.13 -12.35 -18.64
C LYS A 330 1.67 -10.90 -18.55
N PRO A 331 1.55 -10.16 -19.66
CA PRO A 331 0.95 -8.84 -19.67
C PRO A 331 -0.55 -9.00 -19.33
N ALA A 332 -0.88 -8.88 -18.03
CA ALA A 332 -2.27 -8.88 -17.59
C ALA A 332 -2.78 -7.45 -17.65
N ILE A 333 -3.89 -7.24 -18.33
CA ILE A 333 -4.57 -5.94 -18.34
C ILE A 333 -5.01 -5.60 -16.92
N SER A 334 -4.68 -4.39 -16.46
CA SER A 334 -5.02 -3.91 -15.12
C SER A 334 -6.53 -4.01 -14.84
N SER A 335 -6.87 -4.69 -13.73
CA SER A 335 -8.25 -4.72 -13.23
C SER A 335 -8.73 -3.34 -12.79
N THR A 336 -7.87 -2.55 -12.19
CA THR A 336 -8.15 -1.16 -11.78
C THR A 336 -8.53 -0.31 -12.98
N LEU A 337 -7.70 -0.28 -14.04
CA LEU A 337 -7.97 0.51 -15.24
C LEU A 337 -9.25 0.07 -15.96
N LYS A 338 -9.58 -1.22 -15.93
CA LYS A 338 -10.87 -1.72 -16.43
C LYS A 338 -12.04 -1.25 -15.56
N SER A 339 -11.90 -1.35 -14.25
CA SER A 339 -12.96 -1.00 -13.29
C SER A 339 -13.34 0.48 -13.33
N ILE A 340 -12.37 1.37 -13.61
CA ILE A 340 -12.65 2.81 -13.82
C ILE A 340 -13.22 3.14 -15.21
N GLY A 341 -13.41 2.14 -16.08
CA GLY A 341 -13.97 2.32 -17.43
C GLY A 341 -13.01 2.95 -18.43
N LEU A 342 -11.69 2.78 -18.25
CA LEU A 342 -10.72 3.31 -19.21
C LEU A 342 -10.92 2.68 -20.59
N LYS A 343 -10.83 3.50 -21.64
CA LYS A 343 -10.99 3.05 -23.04
C LYS A 343 -10.05 1.86 -23.34
N PRO A 344 -10.51 0.81 -24.04
CA PRO A 344 -9.67 -0.36 -24.33
C PRO A 344 -8.33 -0.03 -24.99
N SER A 345 -8.29 0.99 -25.87
CA SER A 345 -7.06 1.45 -26.53
C SER A 345 -6.02 2.06 -25.59
N LEU A 346 -6.42 2.48 -24.38
CA LEU A 346 -5.53 3.10 -23.39
C LEU A 346 -5.06 2.12 -22.31
N LEU A 347 -5.69 0.94 -22.21
CA LEU A 347 -5.32 -0.07 -21.19
C LEU A 347 -3.86 -0.53 -21.32
N ASP A 348 -3.37 -0.65 -22.57
CA ASP A 348 -1.98 -1.04 -22.87
C ASP A 348 -1.08 0.17 -23.17
N SER A 349 -1.57 1.38 -22.86
CA SER A 349 -0.88 2.66 -23.10
C SER A 349 -0.72 3.49 -21.84
N THR A 350 -0.87 2.84 -20.66
CA THR A 350 -0.89 3.53 -19.38
C THR A 350 0.34 3.20 -18.54
N ILE A 351 1.00 4.23 -18.05
CA ILE A 351 2.19 4.18 -17.19
C ILE A 351 1.88 4.86 -15.88
N ARG A 352 2.41 4.30 -14.79
CA ARG A 352 2.35 4.90 -13.46
C ARG A 352 3.67 5.56 -13.12
N PHE A 353 3.60 6.82 -12.72
CA PHE A 353 4.67 7.57 -12.07
C PHE A 353 4.40 7.62 -10.58
N SER A 354 5.42 7.48 -9.75
CA SER A 354 5.23 7.59 -8.31
C SER A 354 6.43 8.21 -7.61
N PHE A 355 6.12 9.17 -6.76
CA PHE A 355 7.07 10.05 -6.08
C PHE A 355 7.28 9.62 -4.63
N CYS A 356 8.29 10.20 -3.99
CA CYS A 356 8.52 10.07 -2.56
C CYS A 356 9.02 11.40 -1.99
N VAL A 357 9.23 11.43 -0.69
CA VAL A 357 9.71 12.64 0.02
C VAL A 357 11.10 13.13 -0.40
N ASN A 358 11.85 12.30 -1.13
CA ASN A 358 13.18 12.62 -1.63
C ASN A 358 13.20 12.91 -3.14
N THR A 359 12.08 12.79 -3.84
CA THR A 359 11.97 13.13 -5.26
C THR A 359 12.18 14.64 -5.43
N THR A 360 12.93 15.04 -6.45
CA THR A 360 13.20 16.45 -6.73
C THR A 360 12.42 16.96 -7.93
N GLN A 361 12.27 18.28 -8.04
CA GLN A 361 11.65 18.91 -9.19
C GLN A 361 12.47 18.69 -10.46
N GLU A 362 13.79 18.67 -10.37
CA GLU A 362 14.69 18.41 -11.48
C GLU A 362 14.49 17.01 -12.08
N GLU A 363 14.24 15.99 -11.25
CA GLU A 363 13.87 14.64 -11.71
C GLU A 363 12.55 14.64 -12.48
N ILE A 364 11.56 15.40 -12.00
CA ILE A 364 10.27 15.58 -12.65
C ILE A 364 10.42 16.29 -14.01
N ASP A 365 11.12 17.43 -14.04
CA ASP A 365 11.36 18.22 -15.25
C ASP A 365 12.10 17.41 -16.31
N TYR A 366 13.11 16.64 -15.87
CA TYR A 366 13.84 15.73 -16.75
C TYR A 366 12.93 14.67 -17.36
N ALA A 367 12.11 13.99 -16.55
CA ALA A 367 11.19 12.97 -17.05
C ALA A 367 10.19 13.55 -18.06
N VAL A 368 9.60 14.71 -17.76
CA VAL A 368 8.66 15.40 -18.67
C VAL A 368 9.34 15.80 -19.99
N SER A 369 10.56 16.34 -19.92
CA SER A 369 11.31 16.74 -21.12
C SER A 369 11.59 15.55 -22.04
N VAL A 370 11.98 14.42 -21.49
CA VAL A 370 12.21 13.18 -22.25
C VAL A 370 10.89 12.65 -22.83
N MET A 371 9.79 12.66 -22.06
CA MET A 371 8.47 12.28 -22.59
C MET A 371 8.06 13.13 -23.80
N ALA A 372 8.24 14.45 -23.71
CA ALA A 372 7.92 15.37 -24.81
C ALA A 372 8.76 15.11 -26.08
N GLU A 373 10.03 14.69 -25.91
CA GLU A 373 10.92 14.31 -27.01
C GLU A 373 10.50 12.97 -27.64
N VAL A 374 10.26 11.93 -26.84
CA VAL A 374 10.14 10.56 -27.35
C VAL A 374 8.73 10.20 -27.82
N ILE A 375 7.66 10.74 -27.22
CA ILE A 375 6.27 10.40 -27.57
C ILE A 375 5.97 10.63 -29.06
N PRO A 376 6.28 11.80 -29.67
CA PRO A 376 6.04 12.01 -31.09
C PRO A 376 6.81 11.04 -31.99
N MET A 377 7.99 10.62 -31.57
CA MET A 377 8.83 9.66 -32.28
C MET A 377 8.23 8.24 -32.22
N LEU A 378 7.84 7.77 -31.04
CA LEU A 378 7.25 6.44 -30.83
C LEU A 378 5.94 6.25 -31.60
N ARG A 379 5.09 7.27 -31.65
CA ARG A 379 3.83 7.24 -32.43
C ARG A 379 4.01 7.00 -33.91
N ARG A 380 5.16 7.40 -34.51
CA ARG A 380 5.45 7.14 -35.93
C ARG A 380 5.64 5.66 -36.24
N TYR A 381 6.11 4.89 -35.25
CA TYR A 381 6.36 3.45 -35.42
C TYR A 381 5.12 2.59 -35.13
N THR A 382 4.14 3.11 -34.42
CA THR A 382 2.90 2.39 -34.07
C THR A 382 1.82 2.46 -35.15
N ARG A 383 1.95 3.37 -36.12
CA ARG A 383 0.98 3.59 -37.23
C ARG A 383 1.15 2.62 -38.40
N ARG A 384 1.88 1.53 -38.26
CA ARG A 384 2.03 0.51 -39.32
C ARG A 384 1.38 -0.80 -39.00
#